data_be68799e70ae2b0ba5cb2cb00040f999
#
_entry.id   be68799e70ae2b0ba5cb2cb00040f999
#
_cell.length_a   1.000
_cell.length_b   1.000
_cell.length_c   1.000
_cell.angle_alpha   90.00
_cell.angle_beta   90.00
_cell.angle_gamma   90.00
#
_symmetry.space_group_name_H-M   'P 1'
#
loop_
_entity.id
_entity.type
_entity.pdbx_description
1 polymer ?
#
loop_
_entity_poly.entity_id
_entity_poly.type
_entity_poly.pdbx_seq_one_letter_code
_entity_poly.pdbx_strand_id
1 'polypeptide(L)' 'MYSVVCDRCGKIFETDGCIAWTDKQSAIYYALASEWKEMGDKHYCPDCYEFNDVLNVYVPKKNR' A
#
# COMPACT_ATOMS: atom_id res chain seq x y z
N MET A 1 15.43 -2.57 -8.93
CA MET A 1 14.22 -1.76 -8.98
C MET A 1 13.27 -2.16 -7.88
N TYR A 2 12.51 -1.21 -7.41
CA TYR A 2 11.60 -1.44 -6.28
C TYR A 2 10.16 -1.23 -6.72
N SER A 3 9.29 -2.16 -6.38
CA SER A 3 7.87 -2.01 -6.65
C SER A 3 7.08 -2.22 -5.37
N VAL A 4 5.90 -1.60 -5.32
CA VAL A 4 5.04 -1.70 -4.14
C VAL A 4 3.95 -2.72 -4.44
N VAL A 5 3.85 -3.71 -3.57
CA VAL A 5 2.89 -4.80 -3.74
C VAL A 5 2.03 -4.90 -2.49
N CYS A 6 0.74 -5.06 -2.68
CA CYS A 6 -0.17 -5.26 -1.56
C CYS A 6 0.10 -6.62 -0.93
N ASP A 7 0.37 -6.62 0.36
CA ASP A 7 0.68 -7.86 1.06
C ASP A 7 -0.56 -8.70 1.36
N ARG A 8 -1.73 -8.17 1.06
CA ARG A 8 -2.97 -8.89 1.32
C ARG A 8 -3.54 -9.53 0.07
N CYS A 9 -3.60 -8.81 -1.04
CA CYS A 9 -4.19 -9.33 -2.27
C CYS A 9 -3.18 -9.55 -3.39
N GLY A 10 -1.94 -9.07 -3.21
CA GLY A 10 -0.91 -9.24 -4.21
C GLY A 10 -0.95 -8.23 -5.35
N LYS A 11 -1.82 -7.24 -5.24
CA LYS A 11 -1.91 -6.22 -6.29
C LYS A 11 -0.65 -5.39 -6.34
N ILE A 12 -0.16 -5.13 -7.55
CA ILE A 12 1.02 -4.30 -7.73
C ILE A 12 0.58 -2.87 -7.99
N PHE A 13 1.19 -1.93 -7.26
CA PHE A 13 0.92 -0.51 -7.47
C PHE A 13 1.53 -0.06 -8.79
N GLU A 14 0.75 0.65 -9.60
CA GLU A 14 1.27 1.24 -10.82
C GLU A 14 0.66 2.61 -11.03
N THR A 15 1.43 3.51 -11.61
CA THR A 15 0.96 4.84 -11.92
C THR A 15 1.71 5.34 -13.15
N ASP A 16 0.99 5.97 -14.07
CA ASP A 16 1.57 6.50 -15.31
C ASP A 16 2.36 5.45 -16.07
N GLY A 17 1.92 4.20 -16.00
CA GLY A 17 2.59 3.11 -16.68
C GLY A 17 3.83 2.59 -15.98
N CYS A 18 4.15 3.11 -14.81
CA CYS A 18 5.32 2.69 -14.05
C CYS A 18 4.91 1.75 -12.93
N ILE A 19 5.54 0.59 -12.86
CA ILE A 19 5.27 -0.39 -11.81
C ILE A 19 6.48 -0.60 -10.91
N ALA A 20 7.60 0.02 -11.22
CA ALA A 20 8.82 -0.12 -10.43
C ALA A 20 9.58 1.19 -10.46
N TRP A 21 10.34 1.43 -9.42
CA TRP A 21 11.15 2.63 -9.28
C TRP A 21 12.55 2.22 -8.87
N THR A 22 13.52 3.07 -9.22
CA THR A 22 14.90 2.79 -8.83
C THR A 22 15.14 3.06 -7.35
N ASP A 23 14.24 3.81 -6.73
CA ASP A 23 14.40 4.25 -5.35
C ASP A 23 13.18 3.84 -4.54
N LYS A 24 13.43 3.18 -3.41
CA LYS A 24 12.36 2.72 -2.54
C LYS A 24 11.50 3.88 -2.04
N GLN A 25 12.13 5.00 -1.69
CA GLN A 25 11.39 6.14 -1.17
C GLN A 25 10.45 6.73 -2.21
N SER A 26 10.89 6.78 -3.46
CA SER A 26 10.03 7.27 -4.52
C SER A 26 8.82 6.36 -4.71
N ALA A 27 9.04 5.05 -4.70
CA ALA A 27 7.95 4.10 -4.84
C ALA A 27 6.94 4.27 -3.71
N ILE A 28 7.41 4.38 -2.49
CA ILE A 28 6.53 4.55 -1.34
C ILE A 28 5.80 5.89 -1.41
N TYR A 29 6.51 6.94 -1.80
CA TYR A 29 5.90 8.26 -1.91
C TYR A 29 4.71 8.25 -2.87
N TYR A 30 4.91 7.67 -4.06
CA TYR A 30 3.83 7.62 -5.04
C TYR A 30 2.69 6.70 -4.58
N ALA A 31 3.03 5.61 -3.91
CA ALA A 31 2.01 4.70 -3.40
C ALA A 31 1.14 5.39 -2.36
N LEU A 32 1.76 6.10 -1.42
CA LEU A 32 1.01 6.80 -0.39
C LEU A 32 0.16 7.93 -0.97
N ALA A 33 0.66 8.59 -2.01
CA ALA A 33 -0.09 9.62 -2.70
C ALA A 33 -1.31 9.05 -3.42
N SER A 34 -1.28 7.75 -3.74
CA SER A 34 -2.38 7.06 -4.39
C SER A 34 -3.25 6.29 -3.40
N GLU A 35 -3.23 6.70 -2.14
CA GLU A 35 -4.07 6.16 -1.07
C GLU A 35 -3.66 4.78 -0.58
N TRP A 36 -2.51 4.29 -0.98
CA TRP A 36 -1.96 3.10 -0.37
C TRP A 36 -1.46 3.43 1.03
N LYS A 37 -1.45 2.44 1.90
CA LYS A 37 -0.97 2.60 3.27
C LYS A 37 0.20 1.68 3.54
N GLU A 38 1.16 2.18 4.29
CA GLU A 38 2.28 1.37 4.76
C GLU A 38 2.04 1.05 6.24
N MET A 39 2.04 -0.24 6.56
CA MET A 39 1.83 -0.69 7.92
C MET A 39 2.98 -1.60 8.31
N GLY A 40 3.90 -1.05 9.13
CA GLY A 40 5.12 -1.78 9.44
C GLY A 40 5.95 -1.97 8.19
N ASP A 41 6.25 -3.22 7.89
CA ASP A 41 7.03 -3.55 6.70
C ASP A 41 6.16 -3.87 5.49
N LYS A 42 4.85 -3.70 5.62
CA LYS A 42 3.92 -4.14 4.59
C LYS A 42 3.18 -2.97 4.00
N HIS A 43 2.70 -3.16 2.78
CA HIS A 43 1.91 -2.15 2.08
C HIS A 43 0.57 -2.74 1.73
N TYR A 44 -0.47 -1.91 1.79
CA TYR A 44 -1.82 -2.35 1.50
C TYR A 44 -2.46 -1.39 0.52
N CYS A 45 -3.12 -1.93 -0.50
CA CYS A 45 -3.87 -1.12 -1.45
C CYS A 45 -5.14 -0.59 -0.78
N PRO A 46 -5.78 0.44 -1.36
CA PRO A 46 -6.94 1.06 -0.70
C PRO A 46 -8.14 0.13 -0.55
N ASP A 47 -8.10 -1.04 -1.16
CA ASP A 47 -9.18 -2.01 -0.99
C ASP A 47 -8.90 -3.03 0.10
N CYS A 48 -7.71 -2.98 0.69
CA CYS A 48 -7.27 -3.99 1.64
C CYS A 48 -7.09 -3.47 3.05
N TYR A 49 -7.49 -2.25 3.31
CA TYR A 49 -7.44 -1.71 4.66
C TYR A 49 -8.72 -0.94 4.95
N GLU A 50 -8.97 -0.72 6.23
CA GLU A 50 -10.14 0.02 6.65
C GLU A 50 -9.79 0.82 7.90
N PHE A 51 -10.59 1.82 8.20
CA PHE A 51 -10.38 2.61 9.39
C PHE A 51 -11.06 1.94 10.57
N ASN A 52 -10.31 1.78 11.66
CA ASN A 52 -10.85 1.18 12.88
C ASN A 52 -11.19 2.29 13.87
N ASP A 53 -12.48 2.50 14.11
CA ASP A 53 -12.94 3.56 15.00
C ASP A 53 -12.55 3.30 16.46
N VAL A 54 -12.43 2.04 16.84
CA VAL A 54 -12.09 1.68 18.20
C VAL A 54 -10.63 2.04 18.49
N LEU A 55 -9.75 1.68 17.56
CA LEU A 55 -8.33 1.98 17.71
C LEU A 55 -7.96 3.35 17.19
N ASN A 56 -8.87 3.94 16.40
CA ASN A 56 -8.66 5.25 15.78
C ASN A 56 -7.45 5.25 14.85
N VAL A 57 -7.23 4.15 14.14
CA VAL A 57 -6.15 4.00 13.17
C VAL A 57 -6.63 3.13 12.03
N TYR A 58 -5.88 3.15 10.93
CA TYR A 58 -6.14 2.26 9.82
C TYR A 58 -5.54 0.89 10.09
N VAL A 59 -6.28 -0.13 9.77
CA VAL A 59 -5.82 -1.52 9.95
C VAL A 59 -6.12 -2.30 8.69
N PRO A 60 -5.38 -3.38 8.42
CA PRO A 60 -5.69 -4.22 7.27
C PRO A 60 -7.02 -4.92 7.48
N LYS A 61 -7.78 -5.07 6.40
CA LYS A 61 -9.04 -5.78 6.47
C LYS A 61 -8.80 -7.24 6.83
N LYS A 62 -9.75 -7.78 7.55
CA LYS A 62 -9.63 -9.18 7.93
C LYS A 62 -9.77 -10.09 6.70
N ASN A 63 -9.06 -11.16 6.75
CA ASN A 63 -9.06 -12.15 5.69
C ASN A 63 -10.22 -13.09 5.95
N ARG A 64 -11.38 -12.69 5.56
CA ARG A 64 -12.55 -13.53 5.75
C ARG A 64 -12.67 -14.12 7.13
#